data_34af80d44e94fb72e2ae5a7daa078e89
#
_entry.id   34af80d44e94fb72e2ae5a7daa078e89
#
_cell.length_a   1.000
_cell.length_b   1.000
_cell.length_c   1.000
_cell.angle_alpha   90.00
_cell.angle_beta   90.00
_cell.angle_gamma   90.00
#
_symmetry.space_group_name_H-M   'P 1'
#
loop_
_entity.id
_entity.type
_entity.pdbx_description
1 polymer ?
#
loop_
_entity_poly.entity_id
_entity_poly.type
_entity_poly.pdbx_seq_one_letter_code
_entity_poly.pdbx_strand_id
1 'polypeptide(L)'
;MIKKLRRHFILITLISIALVLGVMMSAINIANYHSVNIRADEKISVIADNDGTFPKKNGEKAYKPFDYKMLEKKMTAEAPFDTRYFTVKVTDKNTIVSVNTGMIAAVSTEKAINYTNQLTEKNKTSGFIDNYKYTCVDTNDGKMYIFLDCERELSTFYNFLIVSILTSVGGIILVYLLVLVFSKIVFKPVAESYEKQKQFITDASHEIKTPLTIIDASTEIIEMENGENEWTESIKNQVKRLTDLTEKLVFLSRMDEESTKLIMLDFSISDAVLEVAQGFEAVATSQGKTLNLDIDNNLSYCGDETTIRQLVSLLIDNAMKYSDENGKITVSLKSNGKSRVITVTNSVDKIEKGKHDELFERFYRADSSRNSETGGHGIGLSVVKAIANAHKGKAACYSNDENSITFKITL
;
A
#
# COMPACT_ATOMS: atom_id res chain seq x y z
N MET A 1 13.75 -8.58 5.40
CA MET A 1 12.65 -7.85 6.06
C MET A 1 12.90 -6.33 6.12
N ILE A 2 13.99 -5.83 6.68
CA ILE A 2 14.29 -4.40 6.87
C ILE A 2 14.41 -3.62 5.56
N LYS A 3 15.05 -4.19 4.51
CA LYS A 3 15.12 -3.57 3.18
C LYS A 3 13.73 -3.34 2.56
N LYS A 4 12.81 -4.29 2.73
CA LYS A 4 11.43 -4.18 2.26
C LYS A 4 10.67 -3.11 3.02
N LEU A 5 10.79 -3.08 4.35
CA LEU A 5 10.17 -2.07 5.22
C LEU A 5 10.63 -0.66 4.86
N ARG A 6 11.94 -0.46 4.69
CA ARG A 6 12.53 0.82 4.26
C ARG A 6 12.00 1.27 2.90
N ARG A 7 11.88 0.35 1.92
CA ARG A 7 11.33 0.69 0.60
C ARG A 7 9.88 1.13 0.68
N HIS A 8 9.04 0.43 1.47
CA HIS A 8 7.65 0.84 1.69
C HIS A 8 7.55 2.19 2.38
N PHE A 9 8.39 2.43 3.41
CA PHE A 9 8.44 3.73 4.09
C PHE A 9 8.75 4.87 3.12
N ILE A 10 9.79 4.74 2.27
CA ILE A 10 10.15 5.74 1.26
C ILE A 10 8.97 5.98 0.31
N LEU A 11 8.34 4.91 -0.18
CA LEU A 11 7.25 5.00 -1.15
C LEU A 11 6.01 5.69 -0.55
N ILE A 12 5.60 5.31 0.66
CA ILE A 12 4.44 5.92 1.35
C ILE A 12 4.70 7.40 1.61
N THR A 13 5.89 7.76 2.09
CA THR A 13 6.27 9.15 2.36
C THR A 13 6.21 10.00 1.09
N LEU A 14 6.75 9.48 -0.04
CA LEU A 14 6.72 10.19 -1.32
C LEU A 14 5.30 10.39 -1.85
N ILE A 15 4.47 9.34 -1.81
CA ILE A 15 3.07 9.44 -2.26
C ILE A 15 2.31 10.46 -1.41
N SER A 16 2.48 10.43 -0.09
CA SER A 16 1.81 11.37 0.82
C SER A 16 2.18 12.81 0.52
N ILE A 17 3.47 13.10 0.34
CA ILE A 17 3.94 14.46 0.04
C ILE A 17 3.49 14.91 -1.35
N ALA A 18 3.59 14.04 -2.37
CA ALA A 18 3.14 14.36 -3.72
C ALA A 18 1.63 14.66 -3.75
N LEU A 19 0.83 13.93 -2.99
CA LEU A 19 -0.62 14.15 -2.88
C LEU A 19 -0.91 15.50 -2.23
N VAL A 20 -0.28 15.81 -1.09
CA VAL A 20 -0.49 17.09 -0.39
C VAL A 20 -0.09 18.27 -1.27
N LEU A 21 1.10 18.22 -1.89
CA LEU A 21 1.56 19.27 -2.79
C LEU A 21 0.64 19.40 -4.01
N GLY A 22 0.20 18.28 -4.59
CA GLY A 22 -0.73 18.29 -5.73
C GLY A 22 -2.06 18.97 -5.39
N VAL A 23 -2.66 18.66 -4.24
CA VAL A 23 -3.90 19.28 -3.79
C VAL A 23 -3.71 20.78 -3.53
N MET A 24 -2.65 21.16 -2.81
CA MET A 24 -2.37 22.58 -2.51
C MET A 24 -2.14 23.40 -3.79
N MET A 25 -1.30 22.90 -4.70
CA MET A 25 -1.01 23.60 -5.95
C MET A 25 -2.22 23.69 -6.87
N SER A 26 -3.04 22.62 -6.93
CA SER A 26 -4.30 22.66 -7.68
C SER A 26 -5.25 23.72 -7.12
N ALA A 27 -5.42 23.77 -5.80
CA ALA A 27 -6.29 24.75 -5.15
C ALA A 27 -5.82 26.21 -5.43
N ILE A 28 -4.51 26.48 -5.30
CA ILE A 28 -3.93 27.80 -5.56
C ILE A 28 -4.12 28.19 -7.03
N ASN A 29 -3.81 27.28 -7.98
CA ASN A 29 -3.92 27.61 -9.41
C ASN A 29 -5.39 27.77 -9.83
N ILE A 30 -6.32 26.97 -9.31
CA ILE A 30 -7.77 27.14 -9.56
C ILE A 30 -8.24 28.50 -9.02
N ALA A 31 -7.86 28.85 -7.78
CA ALA A 31 -8.22 30.13 -7.17
C ALA A 31 -7.64 31.32 -7.98
N ASN A 32 -6.40 31.22 -8.45
CA ASN A 32 -5.76 32.24 -9.28
C ASN A 32 -6.49 32.39 -10.63
N TYR A 33 -6.78 31.29 -11.33
CA TYR A 33 -7.55 31.33 -12.57
C TYR A 33 -8.95 31.92 -12.37
N HIS A 34 -9.62 31.55 -11.28
CA HIS A 34 -10.93 32.09 -10.94
C HIS A 34 -10.88 33.60 -10.68
N SER A 35 -9.82 34.09 -10.00
CA SER A 35 -9.58 35.52 -9.79
C SER A 35 -9.40 36.26 -11.10
N VAL A 36 -8.66 35.72 -12.08
CA VAL A 36 -8.51 36.31 -13.42
C VAL A 36 -9.89 36.43 -14.09
N ASN A 37 -10.70 35.39 -14.05
CA ASN A 37 -12.04 35.40 -14.63
C ASN A 37 -12.96 36.45 -14.00
N ILE A 38 -13.02 36.50 -12.68
CA ILE A 38 -13.88 37.47 -11.96
C ILE A 38 -13.50 38.90 -12.33
N ARG A 39 -12.20 39.22 -12.29
CA ARG A 39 -11.74 40.57 -12.65
C ARG A 39 -12.06 40.97 -14.10
N ALA A 40 -11.96 39.98 -15.02
CA ALA A 40 -12.33 40.20 -16.41
C ALA A 40 -13.83 40.43 -16.57
N ASP A 41 -14.66 39.62 -15.88
CA ASP A 41 -16.12 39.78 -15.90
C ASP A 41 -16.56 41.11 -15.29
N GLU A 42 -15.92 41.57 -14.21
CA GLU A 42 -16.17 42.87 -13.60
C GLU A 42 -15.87 44.02 -14.57
N LYS A 43 -14.74 43.95 -15.31
CA LYS A 43 -14.40 44.95 -16.32
C LYS A 43 -15.39 44.94 -17.50
N ILE A 44 -15.77 43.76 -17.97
CA ILE A 44 -16.73 43.60 -19.07
C ILE A 44 -18.12 44.17 -18.66
N SER A 45 -18.57 43.89 -17.43
CA SER A 45 -19.87 44.40 -16.97
C SER A 45 -19.93 45.92 -16.96
N VAL A 46 -18.85 46.56 -16.53
CA VAL A 46 -18.73 48.02 -16.56
C VAL A 46 -18.83 48.60 -17.98
N ILE A 47 -18.18 47.95 -18.96
CA ILE A 47 -18.24 48.36 -20.36
C ILE A 47 -19.65 48.12 -20.93
N ALA A 48 -20.29 47.01 -20.56
CA ALA A 48 -21.64 46.66 -20.99
C ALA A 48 -22.67 47.67 -20.48
N ASP A 49 -22.62 47.99 -19.18
CA ASP A 49 -23.53 48.94 -18.53
C ASP A 49 -23.40 50.38 -19.08
N ASN A 50 -22.27 50.69 -19.71
CA ASN A 50 -21.98 52.01 -20.31
C ASN A 50 -21.95 51.96 -21.86
N ASP A 51 -22.85 51.23 -22.46
CA ASP A 51 -23.08 51.13 -23.92
C ASP A 51 -21.80 50.84 -24.77
N GLY A 52 -20.95 49.93 -24.24
CA GLY A 52 -19.74 49.49 -24.95
C GLY A 52 -18.53 50.42 -24.81
N THR A 53 -18.57 51.33 -23.86
CA THR A 53 -17.44 52.25 -23.59
C THR A 53 -17.09 52.20 -22.10
N PHE A 54 -15.81 52.44 -21.75
CA PHE A 54 -15.41 52.58 -20.35
C PHE A 54 -15.73 54.00 -19.83
N PRO A 55 -16.41 54.15 -18.67
CA PRO A 55 -16.79 55.47 -18.18
C PRO A 55 -15.56 56.32 -17.85
N LYS A 56 -15.50 57.58 -18.39
CA LYS A 56 -14.45 58.55 -18.11
C LYS A 56 -14.82 59.41 -16.90
N LYS A 57 -13.86 59.73 -16.06
CA LYS A 57 -14.04 60.50 -14.81
C LYS A 57 -14.47 61.96 -15.01
N ASN A 58 -14.33 62.51 -16.22
CA ASN A 58 -14.67 63.91 -16.50
C ASN A 58 -15.96 64.00 -17.32
N GLY A 59 -17.01 64.37 -16.62
CA GLY A 59 -18.36 64.70 -16.98
C GLY A 59 -18.67 65.18 -18.36
N GLU A 60 -18.97 64.28 -19.29
CA GLU A 60 -19.93 64.54 -20.35
C GLU A 60 -20.76 63.24 -20.51
N LYS A 61 -22.02 63.39 -20.05
CA LYS A 61 -23.16 62.49 -20.29
C LYS A 61 -22.93 60.97 -20.04
N ALA A 62 -22.84 60.59 -18.77
CA ALA A 62 -23.25 59.23 -18.38
C ALA A 62 -24.77 59.11 -18.57
N TYR A 63 -25.22 58.20 -19.44
CA TYR A 63 -26.64 58.02 -19.82
C TYR A 63 -27.50 57.40 -18.73
N LYS A 64 -26.90 57.01 -17.60
CA LYS A 64 -27.54 56.59 -16.32
C LYS A 64 -26.66 57.02 -15.15
N PRO A 65 -27.22 57.33 -13.95
CA PRO A 65 -26.42 57.61 -12.77
C PRO A 65 -25.68 56.33 -12.35
N PHE A 66 -24.48 56.20 -12.89
CA PHE A 66 -23.57 55.13 -12.56
C PHE A 66 -22.95 55.45 -11.18
N ASP A 67 -23.07 54.52 -10.21
CA ASP A 67 -22.54 54.71 -8.87
C ASP A 67 -20.99 54.62 -8.90
N TYR A 68 -20.34 55.74 -9.15
CA TYR A 68 -18.87 55.87 -9.14
C TYR A 68 -18.23 55.40 -7.84
N LYS A 69 -18.93 55.45 -6.69
CA LYS A 69 -18.44 54.94 -5.40
C LYS A 69 -18.30 53.45 -5.38
N MET A 70 -19.10 52.72 -6.14
CA MET A 70 -18.98 51.30 -6.28
C MET A 70 -17.81 50.87 -7.18
N LEU A 71 -17.49 51.68 -8.18
CA LEU A 71 -16.33 51.51 -9.06
C LEU A 71 -15.02 51.78 -8.33
N GLU A 72 -14.92 52.84 -7.56
CA GLU A 72 -13.70 53.19 -6.79
C GLU A 72 -13.35 52.10 -5.75
N LYS A 73 -14.32 51.33 -5.29
CA LYS A 73 -14.11 50.22 -4.34
C LYS A 73 -13.58 48.94 -4.99
N LYS A 74 -13.80 48.75 -6.31
CA LYS A 74 -13.47 47.51 -7.04
C LYS A 74 -12.37 47.66 -8.10
N MET A 75 -12.14 48.92 -8.63
CA MET A 75 -11.20 49.17 -9.71
C MET A 75 -10.28 50.35 -9.38
N THR A 76 -9.06 50.28 -9.93
CA THR A 76 -8.11 51.43 -9.83
C THR A 76 -8.59 52.60 -10.66
N ALA A 77 -8.20 53.85 -10.27
CA ALA A 77 -8.49 55.06 -11.04
C ALA A 77 -7.95 55.03 -12.47
N GLU A 78 -6.91 54.23 -12.73
CA GLU A 78 -6.28 54.05 -14.03
C GLU A 78 -6.97 52.98 -14.91
N ALA A 79 -7.95 52.25 -14.39
CA ALA A 79 -8.63 51.21 -15.14
C ALA A 79 -9.20 51.64 -16.50
N PRO A 80 -9.76 52.85 -16.67
CA PRO A 80 -10.24 53.35 -17.96
C PRO A 80 -9.12 53.50 -19.03
N PHE A 81 -7.88 53.71 -18.59
CA PHE A 81 -6.72 53.93 -19.47
C PHE A 81 -5.95 52.62 -19.72
N ASP A 82 -5.95 51.71 -18.74
CA ASP A 82 -5.25 50.39 -18.81
C ASP A 82 -6.08 49.30 -19.47
N THR A 83 -7.42 49.48 -19.57
CA THR A 83 -8.29 48.45 -20.11
C THR A 83 -8.31 48.49 -21.62
N ARG A 84 -7.80 47.44 -22.25
CA ARG A 84 -7.83 47.25 -23.71
C ARG A 84 -9.02 46.40 -24.07
N TYR A 85 -9.88 46.88 -24.94
CA TYR A 85 -11.08 46.16 -25.36
C TYR A 85 -11.53 46.63 -26.74
N PHE A 86 -12.40 45.82 -27.36
CA PHE A 86 -13.14 46.21 -28.56
C PHE A 86 -14.57 45.70 -28.47
N THR A 87 -15.46 46.36 -29.19
CA THR A 87 -16.87 46.00 -29.23
C THR A 87 -17.37 45.88 -30.65
N VAL A 88 -18.30 44.93 -30.86
CA VAL A 88 -18.96 44.68 -32.14
C VAL A 88 -20.47 44.63 -31.90
N LYS A 89 -21.21 45.55 -32.51
CA LYS A 89 -22.67 45.53 -32.47
C LYS A 89 -23.21 44.77 -33.69
N VAL A 90 -24.17 43.89 -33.44
CA VAL A 90 -24.84 43.06 -34.46
C VAL A 90 -26.35 43.21 -34.31
N THR A 91 -27.06 43.12 -35.41
CA THR A 91 -28.53 43.02 -35.41
C THR A 91 -28.99 41.69 -34.88
N ASP A 92 -30.29 41.52 -34.60
CA ASP A 92 -30.92 40.24 -34.23
C ASP A 92 -30.72 39.15 -35.32
N LYS A 93 -30.48 39.58 -36.56
CA LYS A 93 -30.15 38.66 -37.67
C LYS A 93 -28.66 38.37 -37.83
N ASN A 94 -27.85 38.72 -36.79
CA ASN A 94 -26.39 38.53 -36.79
C ASN A 94 -25.61 39.31 -37.87
N THR A 95 -26.19 40.39 -38.38
CA THR A 95 -25.49 41.27 -39.30
C THR A 95 -24.72 42.31 -38.52
N ILE A 96 -23.43 42.53 -38.84
CA ILE A 96 -22.57 43.49 -38.14
C ILE A 96 -23.00 44.92 -38.51
N VAL A 97 -23.26 45.70 -37.46
CA VAL A 97 -23.68 47.10 -37.55
C VAL A 97 -22.50 48.06 -37.36
N SER A 98 -21.73 47.83 -36.35
CA SER A 98 -20.59 48.66 -36.05
C SER A 98 -19.49 47.89 -35.31
N VAL A 99 -18.23 48.31 -35.52
CA VAL A 99 -17.04 47.76 -34.88
C VAL A 99 -16.26 48.93 -34.27
N ASN A 100 -16.00 48.87 -32.99
CA ASN A 100 -15.19 49.84 -32.28
C ASN A 100 -13.92 49.18 -31.73
N THR A 101 -12.78 49.48 -32.36
CA THR A 101 -11.43 49.06 -31.96
C THR A 101 -10.57 50.18 -31.40
N GLY A 102 -11.15 51.34 -31.08
CA GLY A 102 -10.40 52.52 -30.66
C GLY A 102 -9.61 52.37 -29.35
N MET A 103 -9.92 51.38 -28.54
CA MET A 103 -9.22 51.13 -27.26
C MET A 103 -8.20 49.97 -27.35
N ILE A 104 -7.93 49.43 -28.56
CA ILE A 104 -6.95 48.36 -28.76
C ILE A 104 -6.25 48.51 -30.10
N ALA A 105 -4.93 48.51 -30.12
CA ALA A 105 -4.14 48.62 -31.35
C ALA A 105 -3.85 47.27 -32.02
N ALA A 106 -3.91 46.17 -31.24
CA ALA A 106 -3.54 44.83 -31.70
C ALA A 106 -4.63 44.10 -32.54
N VAL A 107 -5.84 44.68 -32.64
CA VAL A 107 -6.98 44.08 -33.34
C VAL A 107 -7.46 45.00 -34.46
N SER A 108 -7.37 44.52 -35.70
CA SER A 108 -7.98 45.16 -36.84
C SER A 108 -9.50 44.97 -36.86
N THR A 109 -10.21 45.87 -37.54
CA THR A 109 -11.66 45.70 -37.76
C THR A 109 -12.02 44.34 -38.39
N GLU A 110 -11.23 43.89 -39.36
CA GLU A 110 -11.42 42.58 -39.99
C GLU A 110 -11.29 41.41 -39.02
N LYS A 111 -10.29 41.44 -38.10
CA LYS A 111 -10.10 40.43 -37.05
C LYS A 111 -11.23 40.44 -36.04
N ALA A 112 -11.72 41.63 -35.65
CA ALA A 112 -12.88 41.74 -34.74
C ALA A 112 -14.16 41.12 -35.36
N ILE A 113 -14.37 41.38 -36.66
CA ILE A 113 -15.47 40.79 -37.44
C ILE A 113 -15.36 39.25 -37.46
N ASN A 114 -14.16 38.72 -37.74
CA ASN A 114 -13.93 37.27 -37.77
C ASN A 114 -14.22 36.58 -36.42
N TYR A 115 -13.73 37.16 -35.32
CA TYR A 115 -14.04 36.63 -33.99
C TYR A 115 -15.55 36.62 -33.72
N THR A 116 -16.23 37.71 -34.05
CA THR A 116 -17.69 37.80 -33.84
C THR A 116 -18.45 36.75 -34.66
N ASN A 117 -18.09 36.57 -35.93
CA ASN A 117 -18.74 35.54 -36.80
C ASN A 117 -18.54 34.16 -36.25
N GLN A 118 -17.33 33.78 -35.80
CA GLN A 118 -17.08 32.49 -35.19
C GLN A 118 -17.92 32.21 -33.91
N LEU A 119 -18.18 33.27 -33.11
CA LEU A 119 -18.98 33.16 -31.90
C LEU A 119 -20.48 33.08 -32.22
N THR A 120 -20.91 33.82 -33.20
CA THR A 120 -22.32 33.84 -33.66
C THR A 120 -22.70 32.52 -34.29
N GLU A 121 -21.87 31.92 -35.14
CA GLU A 121 -22.09 30.58 -35.72
C GLU A 121 -22.20 29.51 -34.64
N LYS A 122 -21.46 29.62 -33.56
CA LYS A 122 -21.45 28.67 -32.41
C LYS A 122 -22.46 28.99 -31.33
N ASN A 123 -23.29 30.02 -31.49
CA ASN A 123 -24.24 30.56 -30.47
C ASN A 123 -23.62 30.72 -29.08
N LYS A 124 -22.38 31.15 -29.00
CA LYS A 124 -21.69 31.36 -27.73
C LYS A 124 -21.88 32.78 -27.22
N THR A 125 -22.30 32.90 -25.96
CA THR A 125 -22.59 34.21 -25.32
C THR A 125 -21.48 34.68 -24.40
N SER A 126 -20.64 33.81 -23.89
CA SER A 126 -19.50 34.20 -23.03
C SER A 126 -18.38 33.16 -23.09
N GLY A 127 -17.15 33.57 -22.77
CA GLY A 127 -15.99 32.69 -22.74
C GLY A 127 -14.70 33.39 -23.11
N PHE A 128 -13.75 32.60 -23.62
CA PHE A 128 -12.48 33.09 -24.17
C PHE A 128 -12.38 32.71 -25.65
N ILE A 129 -11.81 33.63 -26.42
CA ILE A 129 -11.32 33.40 -27.79
C ILE A 129 -9.91 33.95 -27.88
N ASP A 130 -8.91 33.12 -28.13
CA ASP A 130 -7.50 33.41 -27.98
C ASP A 130 -7.22 34.04 -26.58
N ASN A 131 -6.65 35.26 -26.52
CA ASN A 131 -6.38 35.96 -25.27
C ASN A 131 -7.51 36.92 -24.85
N TYR A 132 -8.62 36.93 -25.59
CA TYR A 132 -9.74 37.82 -25.33
C TYR A 132 -10.86 37.13 -24.57
N LYS A 133 -11.24 37.67 -23.41
CA LYS A 133 -12.50 37.27 -22.79
C LYS A 133 -13.64 38.05 -23.45
N TYR A 134 -14.72 37.36 -23.80
CA TYR A 134 -15.86 37.97 -24.44
C TYR A 134 -17.17 37.71 -23.69
N THR A 135 -18.09 38.64 -23.85
CA THR A 135 -19.48 38.49 -23.43
C THR A 135 -20.40 39.14 -24.46
N CYS A 136 -21.51 38.52 -24.74
CA CYS A 136 -22.58 39.02 -25.58
C CYS A 136 -23.70 39.59 -24.68
N VAL A 137 -24.09 40.82 -24.89
CA VAL A 137 -25.17 41.50 -24.17
C VAL A 137 -26.22 41.94 -25.17
N ASP A 138 -27.50 41.86 -24.75
CA ASP A 138 -28.60 42.37 -25.56
C ASP A 138 -28.65 43.91 -25.44
N THR A 139 -28.91 44.59 -26.56
CA THR A 139 -29.07 46.03 -26.65
C THR A 139 -30.40 46.40 -27.33
N ASN A 140 -30.82 47.64 -27.26
CA ASN A 140 -32.10 48.06 -27.85
C ASN A 140 -32.20 47.79 -29.38
N ASP A 141 -31.03 47.72 -30.06
CA ASP A 141 -30.96 47.59 -31.53
C ASP A 141 -30.38 46.24 -31.97
N GLY A 142 -30.34 45.23 -31.06
CA GLY A 142 -29.76 43.89 -31.34
C GLY A 142 -28.82 43.42 -30.24
N LYS A 143 -27.66 42.85 -30.60
CA LYS A 143 -26.67 42.31 -29.64
C LYS A 143 -25.34 43.04 -29.75
N MET A 144 -24.61 43.14 -28.62
CA MET A 144 -23.26 43.67 -28.60
C MET A 144 -22.31 42.62 -27.99
N TYR A 145 -21.27 42.28 -28.77
CA TYR A 145 -20.14 41.49 -28.27
C TYR A 145 -19.06 42.43 -27.74
N ILE A 146 -18.64 42.22 -26.51
CA ILE A 146 -17.57 42.96 -25.85
C ILE A 146 -16.40 41.99 -25.68
N PHE A 147 -15.22 42.37 -26.17
CA PHE A 147 -14.01 41.59 -26.08
C PHE A 147 -12.99 42.37 -25.24
N LEU A 148 -12.58 41.76 -24.13
CA LEU A 148 -11.58 42.32 -23.23
C LEU A 148 -10.23 41.63 -23.44
N ASP A 149 -9.18 42.36 -23.66
CA ASP A 149 -7.81 41.83 -23.74
C ASP A 149 -7.35 41.36 -22.33
N CYS A 150 -7.12 40.08 -22.20
CA CYS A 150 -6.63 39.42 -21.00
C CYS A 150 -5.22 38.84 -21.18
N GLU A 151 -4.49 39.22 -22.23
CA GLU A 151 -3.16 38.67 -22.53
C GLU A 151 -2.20 38.79 -21.33
N ARG A 152 -2.15 39.96 -20.69
CA ARG A 152 -1.28 40.19 -19.53
C ARG A 152 -1.64 39.35 -18.33
N GLU A 153 -2.92 39.26 -18.02
CA GLU A 153 -3.45 38.47 -16.90
C GLU A 153 -3.24 36.96 -17.15
N LEU A 154 -3.52 36.47 -18.36
CA LEU A 154 -3.31 35.08 -18.75
C LEU A 154 -1.82 34.74 -18.78
N SER A 155 -0.97 35.60 -19.32
CA SER A 155 0.50 35.40 -19.31
C SER A 155 1.04 35.32 -17.89
N THR A 156 0.57 36.18 -16.99
CA THR A 156 0.93 36.13 -15.57
C THR A 156 0.48 34.82 -14.92
N PHE A 157 -0.74 34.38 -15.22
CA PHE A 157 -1.28 33.10 -14.74
C PHE A 157 -0.44 31.91 -15.24
N TYR A 158 -0.13 31.84 -16.54
CA TYR A 158 0.68 30.77 -17.11
C TYR A 158 2.11 30.76 -16.56
N ASN A 159 2.74 31.90 -16.40
CA ASN A 159 4.06 32.01 -15.77
C ASN A 159 4.02 31.50 -14.31
N PHE A 160 3.00 31.88 -13.55
CA PHE A 160 2.81 31.42 -12.18
C PHE A 160 2.59 29.88 -12.16
N LEU A 161 1.79 29.34 -13.07
CA LEU A 161 1.52 27.92 -13.19
C LEU A 161 2.80 27.13 -13.50
N ILE A 162 3.63 27.62 -14.44
CA ILE A 162 4.92 26.99 -14.78
C ILE A 162 5.85 27.00 -13.58
N VAL A 163 6.01 28.14 -12.92
CA VAL A 163 6.87 28.27 -11.73
C VAL A 163 6.37 27.37 -10.60
N SER A 164 5.06 27.30 -10.37
CA SER A 164 4.47 26.43 -9.33
C SER A 164 4.71 24.94 -9.61
N ILE A 165 4.64 24.51 -10.87
CA ILE A 165 4.96 23.13 -11.27
C ILE A 165 6.45 22.84 -11.05
N LEU A 166 7.33 23.73 -11.54
CA LEU A 166 8.79 23.54 -11.41
C LEU A 166 9.23 23.49 -9.94
N THR A 167 8.71 24.38 -9.10
CA THR A 167 9.03 24.39 -7.66
C THR A 167 8.48 23.15 -6.94
N SER A 168 7.28 22.67 -7.32
CA SER A 168 6.71 21.44 -6.76
C SER A 168 7.53 20.21 -7.13
N VAL A 169 7.93 20.07 -8.40
CA VAL A 169 8.78 18.97 -8.86
C VAL A 169 10.15 19.01 -8.17
N GLY A 170 10.77 20.19 -8.11
CA GLY A 170 12.03 20.40 -7.39
C GLY A 170 11.94 20.04 -5.91
N GLY A 171 10.85 20.44 -5.26
CA GLY A 171 10.56 20.10 -3.86
C GLY A 171 10.41 18.58 -3.63
N ILE A 172 9.69 17.88 -4.51
CA ILE A 172 9.54 16.42 -4.43
C ILE A 172 10.90 15.72 -4.59
N ILE A 173 11.74 16.17 -5.54
CA ILE A 173 13.08 15.61 -5.74
C ILE A 173 13.95 15.84 -4.52
N LEU A 174 13.94 17.05 -3.95
CA LEU A 174 14.69 17.37 -2.73
C LEU A 174 14.26 16.49 -1.56
N VAL A 175 12.96 16.36 -1.32
CA VAL A 175 12.42 15.48 -0.25
C VAL A 175 12.81 14.03 -0.50
N TYR A 176 12.76 13.56 -1.74
CA TYR A 176 13.21 12.19 -2.07
C TYR A 176 14.67 11.96 -1.67
N LEU A 177 15.57 12.88 -2.01
CA LEU A 177 16.99 12.79 -1.63
C LEU A 177 17.17 12.79 -0.11
N LEU A 178 16.46 13.67 0.62
CA LEU A 178 16.49 13.72 2.07
C LEU A 178 15.98 12.42 2.70
N VAL A 179 14.86 11.90 2.21
CA VAL A 179 14.29 10.63 2.69
C VAL A 179 15.24 9.46 2.43
N LEU A 180 15.94 9.43 1.30
CA LEU A 180 16.97 8.41 1.03
C LEU A 180 18.10 8.44 2.06
N VAL A 181 18.60 9.63 2.42
CA VAL A 181 19.66 9.79 3.42
C VAL A 181 19.15 9.43 4.81
N PHE A 182 18.08 10.06 5.27
CA PHE A 182 17.54 9.85 6.62
C PHE A 182 17.03 8.42 6.83
N SER A 183 16.44 7.78 5.82
CA SER A 183 16.00 6.39 5.93
C SER A 183 17.16 5.44 6.24
N LYS A 184 18.39 5.70 5.74
CA LYS A 184 19.56 4.89 6.11
C LYS A 184 19.89 5.04 7.59
N ILE A 185 19.86 6.28 8.11
CA ILE A 185 20.22 6.58 9.51
C ILE A 185 19.19 5.98 10.46
N VAL A 186 17.90 6.16 10.18
CA VAL A 186 16.80 5.68 11.03
C VAL A 186 16.72 4.14 11.06
N PHE A 187 16.92 3.48 9.93
CA PHE A 187 16.79 2.02 9.86
C PHE A 187 18.08 1.27 10.28
N LYS A 188 19.24 1.94 10.35
CA LYS A 188 20.49 1.32 10.77
C LYS A 188 20.42 0.73 12.20
N PRO A 189 20.01 1.47 13.23
CA PRO A 189 19.95 0.93 14.60
C PRO A 189 18.93 -0.21 14.73
N VAL A 190 17.82 -0.16 13.99
CA VAL A 190 16.83 -1.24 13.96
C VAL A 190 17.44 -2.52 13.36
N ALA A 191 18.21 -2.38 12.29
CA ALA A 191 18.91 -3.50 11.67
C ALA A 191 19.96 -4.09 12.62
N GLU A 192 20.76 -3.25 13.26
CA GLU A 192 21.79 -3.69 14.21
C GLU A 192 21.17 -4.37 15.45
N SER A 193 20.07 -3.83 15.98
CA SER A 193 19.35 -4.45 17.11
C SER A 193 18.80 -5.83 16.75
N TYR A 194 18.23 -5.96 15.54
CA TYR A 194 17.71 -7.23 15.06
C TYR A 194 18.82 -8.28 14.89
N GLU A 195 19.96 -7.90 14.31
CA GLU A 195 21.12 -8.80 14.17
C GLU A 195 21.70 -9.21 15.54
N LYS A 196 21.81 -8.26 16.49
CA LYS A 196 22.26 -8.56 17.86
C LYS A 196 21.31 -9.52 18.60
N GLN A 197 19.99 -9.31 18.47
CA GLN A 197 18.99 -10.21 19.06
C GLN A 197 19.13 -11.63 18.52
N LYS A 198 19.38 -11.76 17.24
CA LYS A 198 19.57 -13.03 16.57
C LYS A 198 20.86 -13.74 17.01
N GLN A 199 21.97 -13.01 17.01
CA GLN A 199 23.24 -13.53 17.49
C GLN A 199 23.11 -14.00 18.95
N PHE A 200 22.44 -13.20 19.79
CA PHE A 200 22.17 -13.58 21.19
C PHE A 200 21.41 -14.92 21.30
N ILE A 201 20.38 -15.15 20.46
CA ILE A 201 19.65 -16.43 20.46
C ILE A 201 20.57 -17.58 20.06
N THR A 202 21.41 -17.40 19.06
CA THR A 202 22.35 -18.43 18.59
C THR A 202 23.39 -18.74 19.66
N ASP A 203 24.02 -17.72 20.24
CA ASP A 203 25.05 -17.89 21.26
C ASP A 203 24.47 -18.50 22.56
N ALA A 204 23.34 -17.99 23.04
CA ALA A 204 22.64 -18.54 24.19
C ALA A 204 22.27 -20.02 23.99
N SER A 205 21.90 -20.40 22.78
CA SER A 205 21.53 -21.78 22.48
C SER A 205 22.74 -22.74 22.53
N HIS A 206 23.90 -22.28 22.07
CA HIS A 206 25.14 -23.06 22.19
C HIS A 206 25.56 -23.18 23.67
N GLU A 207 25.43 -22.11 24.43
CA GLU A 207 25.76 -22.09 25.88
C GLU A 207 24.79 -22.94 26.71
N ILE A 208 23.55 -23.12 26.28
CA ILE A 208 22.56 -24.01 26.91
C ILE A 208 22.77 -25.49 26.51
N LYS A 209 23.16 -25.76 25.27
CA LYS A 209 23.33 -27.15 24.77
C LYS A 209 24.41 -27.89 25.54
N THR A 210 25.53 -27.24 25.89
CA THR A 210 26.67 -27.82 26.61
C THR A 210 26.27 -28.35 27.99
N PRO A 211 25.66 -27.57 28.90
CA PRO A 211 25.24 -28.09 30.20
C PRO A 211 24.14 -29.16 30.09
N LEU A 212 23.24 -29.06 29.13
CA LEU A 212 22.24 -30.11 28.88
C LEU A 212 22.90 -31.45 28.50
N THR A 213 23.91 -31.43 27.65
CA THR A 213 24.68 -32.64 27.30
C THR A 213 25.39 -33.23 28.49
N ILE A 214 25.94 -32.39 29.41
CA ILE A 214 26.57 -32.86 30.63
C ILE A 214 25.56 -33.49 31.57
N ILE A 215 24.37 -32.88 31.73
CA ILE A 215 23.29 -33.43 32.56
C ILE A 215 22.83 -34.78 32.02
N ASP A 216 22.64 -34.91 30.68
CA ASP A 216 22.26 -36.14 30.02
C ASP A 216 23.26 -37.26 30.28
N ALA A 217 24.54 -36.99 30.00
CA ALA A 217 25.65 -37.94 30.26
C ALA A 217 25.77 -38.34 31.74
N SER A 218 25.56 -37.37 32.66
CA SER A 218 25.61 -37.63 34.10
C SER A 218 24.43 -38.54 34.55
N THR A 219 23.27 -38.31 33.93
CA THR A 219 22.08 -39.14 34.20
C THR A 219 22.25 -40.59 33.67
N GLU A 220 22.89 -40.73 32.50
CA GLU A 220 23.26 -42.10 31.99
C GLU A 220 24.21 -42.85 32.90
N ILE A 221 25.21 -42.15 33.46
CA ILE A 221 26.15 -42.75 34.43
C ILE A 221 25.40 -43.22 35.70
N ILE A 222 24.50 -42.37 36.22
CA ILE A 222 23.69 -42.71 37.41
C ILE A 222 22.82 -43.97 37.11
N GLU A 223 22.23 -44.07 35.93
CA GLU A 223 21.44 -45.24 35.51
C GLU A 223 22.30 -46.50 35.38
N MET A 224 23.52 -46.36 34.85
CA MET A 224 24.46 -47.50 34.75
C MET A 224 24.87 -48.03 36.13
N GLU A 225 25.02 -47.15 37.12
CA GLU A 225 25.45 -47.52 38.48
C GLU A 225 24.31 -48.01 39.38
N ASN A 226 23.09 -47.41 39.23
CA ASN A 226 21.99 -47.62 40.19
C ASN A 226 20.74 -48.22 39.55
N GLY A 227 20.76 -48.44 38.21
CA GLY A 227 19.60 -48.86 37.45
C GLY A 227 18.67 -47.66 37.07
N GLU A 228 17.80 -47.87 36.10
CA GLU A 228 16.79 -46.93 35.70
C GLU A 228 15.75 -46.72 36.81
N ASN A 229 15.36 -45.45 37.05
CA ASN A 229 14.30 -45.09 37.98
C ASN A 229 13.50 -43.89 37.48
N GLU A 230 12.30 -43.65 38.05
CA GLU A 230 11.40 -42.57 37.64
C GLU A 230 12.05 -41.19 37.62
N TRP A 231 13.02 -40.94 38.49
CA TRP A 231 13.70 -39.63 38.58
C TRP A 231 14.70 -39.45 37.44
N THR A 232 15.48 -40.45 37.09
CA THR A 232 16.44 -40.41 36.00
C THR A 232 15.71 -40.33 34.66
N GLU A 233 14.62 -41.06 34.50
CA GLU A 233 13.74 -40.96 33.34
C GLU A 233 13.14 -39.57 33.21
N SER A 234 12.65 -38.98 34.29
CA SER A 234 12.11 -37.63 34.31
C SER A 234 13.19 -36.58 33.91
N ILE A 235 14.41 -36.71 34.44
CA ILE A 235 15.52 -35.81 34.06
C ILE A 235 15.82 -35.93 32.56
N LYS A 236 15.98 -37.12 32.01
CA LYS A 236 16.23 -37.35 30.60
C LYS A 236 15.14 -36.75 29.73
N ASN A 237 13.89 -36.92 30.11
CA ASN A 237 12.75 -36.34 29.39
C ASN A 237 12.81 -34.82 29.40
N GLN A 238 13.18 -34.16 30.52
CA GLN A 238 13.33 -32.71 30.58
C GLN A 238 14.55 -32.21 29.78
N VAL A 239 15.68 -32.92 29.83
CA VAL A 239 16.87 -32.59 29.02
C VAL A 239 16.55 -32.67 27.54
N LYS A 240 15.94 -33.75 27.08
CA LYS A 240 15.48 -33.92 25.70
C LYS A 240 14.56 -32.76 25.28
N ARG A 241 13.59 -32.43 26.13
CA ARG A 241 12.63 -31.36 25.88
C ARG A 241 13.31 -29.99 25.74
N LEU A 242 14.31 -29.68 26.58
CA LEU A 242 15.06 -28.42 26.52
C LEU A 242 15.96 -28.38 25.28
N THR A 243 16.58 -29.50 24.91
CA THR A 243 17.40 -29.61 23.71
C THR A 243 16.56 -29.36 22.46
N ASP A 244 15.41 -30.01 22.32
CA ASP A 244 14.47 -29.81 21.20
C ASP A 244 13.99 -28.33 21.10
N LEU A 245 13.70 -27.73 22.24
CA LEU A 245 13.29 -26.32 22.31
C LEU A 245 14.39 -25.41 21.77
N THR A 246 15.62 -25.63 22.26
CA THR A 246 16.78 -24.82 21.88
C THR A 246 17.09 -24.95 20.40
N GLU A 247 17.06 -26.18 19.85
CA GLU A 247 17.27 -26.41 18.41
C GLU A 247 16.21 -25.73 17.54
N LYS A 248 14.93 -25.78 17.93
CA LYS A 248 13.85 -25.06 17.24
C LYS A 248 14.01 -23.56 17.27
N LEU A 249 14.51 -22.99 18.40
CA LEU A 249 14.79 -21.56 18.51
C LEU A 249 15.94 -21.11 17.59
N VAL A 250 17.03 -21.88 17.53
CA VAL A 250 18.15 -21.61 16.61
C VAL A 250 17.67 -21.69 15.16
N PHE A 251 16.91 -22.73 14.84
CA PHE A 251 16.35 -22.92 13.49
C PHE A 251 15.51 -21.70 13.07
N LEU A 252 14.59 -21.25 13.93
CA LEU A 252 13.79 -20.05 13.66
C LEU A 252 14.63 -18.79 13.48
N SER A 253 15.65 -18.61 14.33
CA SER A 253 16.56 -17.49 14.22
C SER A 253 17.31 -17.47 12.89
N ARG A 254 17.70 -18.65 12.38
CA ARG A 254 18.37 -18.78 11.08
C ARG A 254 17.39 -18.59 9.90
N MET A 255 16.17 -19.15 9.98
CA MET A 255 15.17 -19.03 8.90
C MET A 255 14.63 -17.61 8.69
N ASP A 256 14.74 -16.73 9.66
CA ASP A 256 14.42 -15.31 9.52
C ASP A 256 15.43 -14.54 8.62
N GLU A 257 16.53 -15.17 8.23
CA GLU A 257 17.50 -14.57 7.29
C GLU A 257 17.00 -14.57 5.86
N GLU A 258 17.02 -13.40 5.20
CA GLU A 258 16.91 -13.32 3.73
C GLU A 258 18.09 -14.04 3.03
N SER A 259 19.15 -14.37 3.77
CA SER A 259 20.38 -14.99 3.31
C SER A 259 20.47 -16.49 3.64
N THR A 260 19.48 -17.09 4.31
CA THR A 260 19.50 -18.55 4.52
C THR A 260 19.46 -19.22 3.16
N LYS A 261 20.60 -19.75 2.76
CA LYS A 261 20.75 -20.48 1.48
C LYS A 261 20.08 -21.83 1.64
N LEU A 262 18.78 -21.90 1.31
CA LEU A 262 18.13 -23.16 1.07
C LEU A 262 18.77 -23.84 -0.14
N ILE A 263 18.96 -25.12 -0.08
CA ILE A 263 19.46 -25.92 -1.20
C ILE A 263 18.26 -26.25 -2.10
N MET A 264 17.98 -25.36 -3.03
CA MET A 264 16.83 -25.47 -3.93
C MET A 264 17.16 -26.47 -5.05
N LEU A 265 16.65 -27.68 -4.94
CA LEU A 265 16.78 -28.74 -5.95
C LEU A 265 15.39 -29.26 -6.35
N ASP A 266 15.28 -29.82 -7.55
CA ASP A 266 14.08 -30.54 -7.95
C ASP A 266 14.09 -31.93 -7.31
N PHE A 267 13.00 -32.26 -6.58
CA PHE A 267 12.81 -33.55 -5.94
C PHE A 267 11.35 -34.00 -6.01
N SER A 268 11.11 -35.30 -5.76
CA SER A 268 9.75 -35.84 -5.64
C SER A 268 9.14 -35.45 -4.29
N ILE A 269 8.27 -34.43 -4.30
CA ILE A 269 7.56 -34.03 -3.08
C ILE A 269 6.54 -35.09 -2.64
N SER A 270 6.00 -35.88 -3.58
CA SER A 270 5.12 -37.00 -3.28
C SER A 270 5.81 -38.05 -2.40
N ASP A 271 7.03 -38.47 -2.79
CA ASP A 271 7.77 -39.48 -2.02
C ASP A 271 8.22 -38.89 -0.68
N ALA A 272 8.70 -37.63 -0.66
CA ALA A 272 9.12 -36.99 0.57
C ALA A 272 7.98 -36.90 1.62
N VAL A 273 6.77 -36.51 1.19
CA VAL A 273 5.60 -36.42 2.08
C VAL A 273 5.13 -37.80 2.49
N LEU A 274 5.11 -38.76 1.56
CA LEU A 274 4.68 -40.15 1.82
C LEU A 274 5.58 -40.83 2.84
N GLU A 275 6.89 -40.81 2.64
CA GLU A 275 7.86 -41.44 3.54
C GLU A 275 7.81 -40.86 4.95
N VAL A 276 7.70 -39.54 5.10
CA VAL A 276 7.54 -38.90 6.41
C VAL A 276 6.24 -39.32 7.05
N ALA A 277 5.12 -39.33 6.33
CA ALA A 277 3.82 -39.68 6.87
C ALA A 277 3.75 -41.18 7.29
N GLN A 278 4.32 -42.10 6.50
CA GLN A 278 4.41 -43.52 6.84
C GLN A 278 5.22 -43.77 8.14
N GLY A 279 6.24 -42.96 8.40
CA GLY A 279 7.00 -43.03 9.66
C GLY A 279 6.13 -42.81 10.92
N PHE A 280 4.96 -42.19 10.79
CA PHE A 280 4.03 -41.99 11.90
C PHE A 280 2.94 -43.07 12.03
N GLU A 281 2.82 -44.01 11.10
CA GLU A 281 1.76 -45.06 11.14
C GLU A 281 1.82 -45.91 12.40
N ALA A 282 3.02 -46.37 12.78
CA ALA A 282 3.22 -47.13 13.99
C ALA A 282 2.83 -46.36 15.26
N VAL A 283 3.20 -45.09 15.32
CA VAL A 283 2.88 -44.20 16.44
C VAL A 283 1.36 -43.95 16.50
N ALA A 284 0.73 -43.67 15.35
CA ALA A 284 -0.73 -43.49 15.26
C ALA A 284 -1.45 -44.74 15.80
N THR A 285 -1.06 -45.92 15.34
CA THR A 285 -1.64 -47.20 15.77
C THR A 285 -1.48 -47.44 17.27
N SER A 286 -0.29 -47.15 17.83
CA SER A 286 -0.02 -47.30 19.27
C SER A 286 -0.86 -46.36 20.14
N GLN A 287 -1.26 -45.23 19.61
CA GLN A 287 -2.12 -44.22 20.27
C GLN A 287 -3.61 -44.43 19.95
N GLY A 288 -3.99 -45.49 19.25
CA GLY A 288 -5.39 -45.75 18.84
C GLY A 288 -5.92 -44.76 17.79
N LYS A 289 -5.05 -43.99 17.11
CA LYS A 289 -5.42 -42.95 16.13
C LYS A 289 -5.40 -43.53 14.71
N THR A 290 -6.22 -42.93 13.83
CA THR A 290 -6.30 -43.31 12.42
C THR A 290 -5.56 -42.29 11.56
N LEU A 291 -4.51 -42.73 10.85
CA LEU A 291 -3.79 -41.90 9.89
C LEU A 291 -4.20 -42.24 8.47
N ASN A 292 -4.76 -41.26 7.74
CA ASN A 292 -5.15 -41.41 6.34
C ASN A 292 -4.23 -40.57 5.45
N LEU A 293 -3.78 -41.19 4.35
CA LEU A 293 -2.91 -40.52 3.38
C LEU A 293 -3.65 -40.34 2.05
N ASP A 294 -3.71 -39.13 1.56
CA ASP A 294 -4.31 -38.74 0.26
C ASP A 294 -3.30 -37.93 -0.54
N ILE A 295 -2.31 -38.60 -1.08
CA ILE A 295 -1.13 -38.01 -1.71
C ILE A 295 -1.17 -38.26 -3.21
N ASP A 296 -1.19 -37.18 -4.00
CA ASP A 296 -1.06 -37.29 -5.45
C ASP A 296 0.34 -37.82 -5.83
N ASN A 297 0.40 -38.81 -6.71
CA ASN A 297 1.62 -39.44 -7.14
C ASN A 297 2.42 -38.54 -8.14
N ASN A 298 3.72 -38.73 -8.21
CA ASN A 298 4.61 -38.14 -9.20
C ASN A 298 4.62 -36.60 -9.23
N LEU A 299 4.37 -35.95 -8.10
CA LEU A 299 4.55 -34.50 -8.01
C LEU A 299 5.99 -34.16 -7.69
N SER A 300 6.59 -33.30 -8.52
CA SER A 300 7.90 -32.72 -8.26
C SER A 300 7.77 -31.27 -7.74
N TYR A 301 8.77 -30.84 -6.99
CA TYR A 301 8.88 -29.50 -6.44
C TYR A 301 10.33 -29.05 -6.40
N CYS A 302 10.60 -27.79 -6.78
CA CYS A 302 11.92 -27.16 -6.64
C CYS A 302 12.01 -26.48 -5.27
N GLY A 303 12.74 -27.11 -4.34
CA GLY A 303 12.83 -26.65 -2.95
C GLY A 303 13.94 -27.37 -2.19
N ASP A 304 14.05 -27.08 -0.90
CA ASP A 304 14.94 -27.78 0.03
C ASP A 304 14.18 -28.97 0.64
N GLU A 305 14.48 -30.16 0.17
CA GLU A 305 13.81 -31.40 0.57
C GLU A 305 13.87 -31.63 2.09
N THR A 306 15.02 -31.36 2.71
CA THR A 306 15.22 -31.58 4.16
C THR A 306 14.26 -30.71 4.98
N THR A 307 14.15 -29.44 4.62
CA THR A 307 13.25 -28.52 5.34
C THR A 307 11.78 -28.80 5.05
N ILE A 308 11.43 -29.26 3.85
CA ILE A 308 10.05 -29.71 3.54
C ILE A 308 9.69 -30.98 4.32
N ARG A 309 10.58 -31.95 4.41
CA ARG A 309 10.38 -33.14 5.28
C ARG A 309 10.17 -32.75 6.75
N GLN A 310 10.96 -31.80 7.24
CA GLN A 310 10.80 -31.27 8.60
C GLN A 310 9.45 -30.56 8.80
N LEU A 311 9.00 -29.77 7.82
CA LEU A 311 7.69 -29.11 7.84
C LEU A 311 6.56 -30.14 7.97
N VAL A 312 6.58 -31.19 7.14
CA VAL A 312 5.57 -32.25 7.17
C VAL A 312 5.59 -32.99 8.51
N SER A 313 6.77 -33.35 8.99
CA SER A 313 6.96 -34.01 10.29
C SER A 313 6.37 -33.18 11.45
N LEU A 314 6.64 -31.87 11.47
CA LEU A 314 6.11 -30.95 12.50
C LEU A 314 4.57 -30.85 12.45
N LEU A 315 3.99 -30.83 11.26
CA LEU A 315 2.53 -30.80 11.10
C LEU A 315 1.88 -32.09 11.59
N ILE A 316 2.47 -33.26 11.25
CA ILE A 316 1.93 -34.57 11.69
C ILE A 316 2.13 -34.72 13.19
N ASP A 317 3.30 -34.39 13.75
CA ASP A 317 3.54 -34.44 15.20
C ASP A 317 2.55 -33.53 15.96
N ASN A 318 2.26 -32.35 15.44
CA ASN A 318 1.23 -31.49 16.01
C ASN A 318 -0.16 -32.13 15.95
N ALA A 319 -0.54 -32.72 14.82
CA ALA A 319 -1.81 -33.41 14.67
C ALA A 319 -1.92 -34.65 15.61
N MET A 320 -0.82 -35.38 15.77
CA MET A 320 -0.75 -36.53 16.71
C MET A 320 -0.94 -36.11 18.17
N LYS A 321 -0.36 -34.97 18.57
CA LYS A 321 -0.44 -34.45 19.95
C LYS A 321 -1.79 -33.87 20.32
N TYR A 322 -2.47 -33.23 19.37
CA TYR A 322 -3.69 -32.48 19.65
C TYR A 322 -4.96 -33.06 19.06
N SER A 323 -4.90 -34.21 18.41
CA SER A 323 -6.11 -34.98 18.05
C SER A 323 -6.68 -35.70 19.25
N ASP A 324 -8.01 -35.88 19.22
CA ASP A 324 -8.76 -36.62 20.24
C ASP A 324 -8.26 -38.07 20.45
N GLU A 325 -8.70 -38.69 21.54
CA GLU A 325 -8.57 -40.13 21.71
C GLU A 325 -9.32 -40.85 20.56
N ASN A 326 -8.67 -41.82 19.92
CA ASN A 326 -9.15 -42.48 18.70
C ASN A 326 -9.39 -41.51 17.51
N GLY A 327 -8.73 -40.35 17.52
CA GLY A 327 -8.91 -39.29 16.55
C GLY A 327 -8.44 -39.66 15.13
N LYS A 328 -8.95 -38.93 14.16
CA LYS A 328 -8.62 -39.11 12.74
C LYS A 328 -7.67 -38.02 12.28
N ILE A 329 -6.55 -38.38 11.66
CA ILE A 329 -5.58 -37.51 11.07
C ILE A 329 -5.54 -37.78 9.56
N THR A 330 -5.63 -36.76 8.74
CA THR A 330 -5.55 -36.86 7.28
C THR A 330 -4.43 -35.99 6.77
N VAL A 331 -3.47 -36.58 6.06
CA VAL A 331 -2.39 -35.89 5.36
C VAL A 331 -2.70 -35.95 3.87
N SER A 332 -2.77 -34.77 3.25
CA SER A 332 -3.08 -34.65 1.83
C SER A 332 -2.02 -33.82 1.13
N LEU A 333 -1.61 -34.25 -0.06
CA LEU A 333 -0.78 -33.51 -0.99
C LEU A 333 -1.48 -33.43 -2.34
N LYS A 334 -1.80 -32.22 -2.79
CA LYS A 334 -2.50 -31.99 -4.05
C LYS A 334 -1.78 -30.97 -4.91
N SER A 335 -1.90 -31.14 -6.23
CA SER A 335 -1.47 -30.13 -7.19
C SER A 335 -2.57 -29.09 -7.42
N ASN A 336 -2.22 -27.81 -7.33
CA ASN A 336 -3.11 -26.72 -7.70
C ASN A 336 -2.39 -25.83 -8.73
N GLY A 337 -2.46 -26.21 -9.98
CA GLY A 337 -1.70 -25.59 -11.05
C GLY A 337 -0.18 -25.74 -10.83
N LYS A 338 0.51 -24.61 -10.67
CA LYS A 338 1.96 -24.60 -10.38
C LYS A 338 2.29 -24.79 -8.90
N SER A 339 1.31 -24.63 -8.01
CA SER A 339 1.50 -24.73 -6.56
C SER A 339 1.32 -26.16 -6.07
N ARG A 340 2.04 -26.52 -5.01
CA ARG A 340 1.88 -27.77 -4.26
C ARG A 340 1.20 -27.43 -2.93
N VAL A 341 0.11 -28.12 -2.64
CA VAL A 341 -0.68 -27.87 -1.43
C VAL A 341 -0.58 -29.08 -0.51
N ILE A 342 0.07 -28.90 0.64
CA ILE A 342 0.13 -29.86 1.71
C ILE A 342 -0.94 -29.47 2.73
N THR A 343 -1.78 -30.44 3.10
CA THR A 343 -2.84 -30.22 4.09
C THR A 343 -2.77 -31.32 5.14
N VAL A 344 -2.75 -30.94 6.42
CA VAL A 344 -2.88 -31.87 7.55
C VAL A 344 -4.09 -31.43 8.34
N THR A 345 -5.05 -32.38 8.46
CA THR A 345 -6.31 -32.19 9.21
C THR A 345 -6.38 -33.19 10.32
N ASN A 346 -6.71 -32.77 11.52
CA ASN A 346 -6.97 -33.66 12.65
C ASN A 346 -8.30 -33.32 13.33
N SER A 347 -8.93 -34.36 13.92
CA SER A 347 -10.09 -34.21 14.80
C SER A 347 -9.67 -33.47 16.09
N VAL A 348 -10.60 -32.73 16.68
CA VAL A 348 -10.47 -32.05 17.97
C VAL A 348 -11.83 -32.02 18.66
N ASP A 349 -11.88 -32.03 19.99
CA ASP A 349 -13.13 -32.03 20.78
C ASP A 349 -14.00 -30.83 20.46
N LYS A 350 -13.41 -29.63 20.42
CA LYS A 350 -14.10 -28.37 20.11
C LYS A 350 -13.14 -27.28 19.69
N ILE A 351 -13.47 -26.61 18.60
CA ILE A 351 -12.78 -25.42 18.11
C ILE A 351 -13.78 -24.46 17.47
N GLU A 352 -13.56 -23.17 17.56
CA GLU A 352 -14.41 -22.19 16.86
C GLU A 352 -14.22 -22.29 15.34
N LYS A 353 -15.32 -22.16 14.58
CA LYS A 353 -15.25 -22.06 13.12
C LYS A 353 -14.54 -20.78 12.71
N GLY A 354 -13.66 -20.86 11.76
CA GLY A 354 -12.97 -19.69 11.23
C GLY A 354 -11.50 -19.91 10.99
N LYS A 355 -10.76 -18.81 10.88
CA LYS A 355 -9.32 -18.79 10.73
C LYS A 355 -8.65 -18.78 12.10
N HIS A 356 -7.56 -19.53 12.20
CA HIS A 356 -6.74 -19.65 13.40
C HIS A 356 -5.26 -19.45 13.07
N ASP A 357 -4.96 -18.43 12.25
CA ASP A 357 -3.59 -18.15 11.80
C ASP A 357 -2.66 -17.73 12.97
N GLU A 358 -3.23 -17.33 14.11
CA GLU A 358 -2.53 -17.07 15.38
C GLU A 358 -1.78 -18.27 15.93
N LEU A 359 -2.22 -19.50 15.61
CA LEU A 359 -1.52 -20.73 16.00
C LEU A 359 -0.11 -20.84 15.41
N PHE A 360 0.21 -20.08 14.35
CA PHE A 360 1.56 -19.99 13.81
C PHE A 360 2.44 -18.94 14.51
N GLU A 361 1.90 -18.19 15.47
CA GLU A 361 2.71 -17.22 16.23
C GLU A 361 3.59 -17.95 17.25
N ARG A 362 4.77 -17.37 17.52
CA ARG A 362 5.76 -17.96 18.44
C ARG A 362 5.22 -17.97 19.85
N PHE A 363 5.38 -19.11 20.54
CA PHE A 363 4.93 -19.33 21.93
C PHE A 363 3.41 -19.25 22.12
N TYR A 364 2.64 -19.11 21.04
CA TYR A 364 1.20 -19.09 21.13
C TYR A 364 0.67 -20.52 21.43
N ARG A 365 -0.27 -20.62 22.37
CA ARG A 365 -0.99 -21.84 22.73
C ARG A 365 -2.44 -21.48 23.04
N ALA A 366 -3.39 -22.24 22.51
CA ALA A 366 -4.79 -22.08 22.90
C ALA A 366 -4.96 -22.42 24.39
N ASP A 367 -5.87 -21.73 25.08
CA ASP A 367 -6.03 -21.86 26.55
C ASP A 367 -6.32 -23.29 27.03
N SER A 368 -7.04 -24.07 26.22
CA SER A 368 -7.34 -25.49 26.49
C SER A 368 -6.11 -26.41 26.47
N SER A 369 -5.00 -25.99 25.85
CA SER A 369 -3.77 -26.79 25.69
C SER A 369 -2.66 -26.42 26.69
N ARG A 370 -2.94 -25.64 27.75
CA ARG A 370 -1.94 -25.19 28.73
C ARG A 370 -1.48 -26.28 29.68
N ASN A 371 -2.13 -27.48 29.73
CA ASN A 371 -1.65 -28.57 30.56
C ASN A 371 -0.25 -29.01 30.12
N SER A 372 0.67 -29.06 31.07
CA SER A 372 2.10 -29.33 30.87
C SER A 372 2.39 -30.77 30.38
N GLU A 373 1.43 -31.68 30.48
CA GLU A 373 1.57 -33.09 30.10
C GLU A 373 1.68 -33.31 28.59
N THR A 374 1.07 -32.45 27.76
CA THR A 374 1.12 -32.58 26.28
C THR A 374 2.39 -32.05 25.63
N GLY A 375 3.34 -31.49 26.39
CA GLY A 375 4.73 -31.25 25.98
C GLY A 375 5.01 -30.22 24.89
N GLY A 376 4.03 -29.43 24.43
CA GLY A 376 4.23 -28.45 23.35
C GLY A 376 4.71 -27.06 23.83
N HIS A 377 5.78 -26.50 23.23
CA HIS A 377 6.31 -25.18 23.55
C HIS A 377 5.72 -24.04 22.69
N GLY A 378 4.78 -24.32 21.80
CA GLY A 378 4.21 -23.32 20.89
C GLY A 378 5.20 -22.83 19.81
N ILE A 379 6.23 -23.61 19.49
CA ILE A 379 7.25 -23.24 18.50
C ILE A 379 7.11 -24.04 17.19
N GLY A 380 6.60 -25.26 17.22
CA GLY A 380 6.55 -26.14 16.04
C GLY A 380 5.86 -25.51 14.83
N LEU A 381 4.68 -24.95 15.02
CA LEU A 381 3.92 -24.31 13.94
C LEU A 381 4.59 -23.01 13.44
N SER A 382 5.29 -22.28 14.28
CA SER A 382 6.06 -21.10 13.83
C SER A 382 7.27 -21.50 12.96
N VAL A 383 7.87 -22.69 13.20
CA VAL A 383 8.88 -23.28 12.31
C VAL A 383 8.25 -23.65 10.96
N VAL A 384 7.07 -24.25 10.95
CA VAL A 384 6.31 -24.55 9.72
C VAL A 384 6.08 -23.28 8.89
N LYS A 385 5.61 -22.20 9.53
CA LYS A 385 5.40 -20.89 8.88
C LYS A 385 6.70 -20.33 8.31
N ALA A 386 7.81 -20.46 9.05
CA ALA A 386 9.13 -19.98 8.61
C ALA A 386 9.61 -20.75 7.37
N ILE A 387 9.50 -22.09 7.37
CA ILE A 387 9.87 -22.92 6.20
C ILE A 387 9.00 -22.59 4.99
N ALA A 388 7.67 -22.47 5.17
CA ALA A 388 6.76 -22.10 4.09
C ALA A 388 7.15 -20.74 3.48
N ASN A 389 7.42 -19.74 4.31
CA ASN A 389 7.85 -18.39 3.87
C ASN A 389 9.20 -18.42 3.14
N ALA A 390 10.17 -19.23 3.60
CA ALA A 390 11.47 -19.38 2.97
C ALA A 390 11.37 -19.96 1.55
N HIS A 391 10.36 -20.81 1.32
CA HIS A 391 9.98 -21.33 0.00
C HIS A 391 9.01 -20.42 -0.78
N LYS A 392 8.78 -19.16 -0.31
CA LYS A 392 7.84 -18.19 -0.90
C LYS A 392 6.39 -18.66 -0.90
N GLY A 393 6.08 -19.67 -0.07
CA GLY A 393 4.77 -20.23 0.13
C GLY A 393 3.95 -19.48 1.18
N LYS A 394 2.81 -20.07 1.55
CA LYS A 394 1.90 -19.53 2.56
C LYS A 394 1.46 -20.65 3.50
N ALA A 395 1.35 -20.36 4.80
CA ALA A 395 0.73 -21.20 5.81
C ALA A 395 -0.59 -20.57 6.26
N ALA A 396 -1.63 -21.37 6.37
CA ALA A 396 -2.94 -20.98 6.88
C ALA A 396 -3.50 -22.09 7.77
N CYS A 397 -4.28 -21.70 8.76
CA CYS A 397 -4.97 -22.63 9.66
C CYS A 397 -6.44 -22.22 9.77
N TYR A 398 -7.34 -23.21 9.71
CA TYR A 398 -8.77 -22.95 9.81
C TYR A 398 -9.54 -24.19 10.29
N SER A 399 -10.73 -23.95 10.84
CA SER A 399 -11.73 -24.98 11.12
C SER A 399 -13.02 -24.68 10.35
N ASN A 400 -13.59 -25.71 9.74
CA ASN A 400 -14.86 -25.62 9.00
C ASN A 400 -16.07 -26.16 9.78
N ASP A 401 -15.86 -27.03 10.77
CA ASP A 401 -16.91 -27.86 11.36
C ASP A 401 -16.91 -27.95 12.90
N GLU A 402 -16.16 -27.15 13.62
CA GLU A 402 -15.99 -27.15 15.09
C GLU A 402 -15.31 -28.39 15.67
N ASN A 403 -15.18 -29.51 14.91
CA ASN A 403 -14.63 -30.78 15.38
C ASN A 403 -13.35 -31.18 14.66
N SER A 404 -12.86 -30.36 13.75
CA SER A 404 -11.58 -30.57 13.07
C SER A 404 -10.81 -29.27 12.87
N ILE A 405 -9.50 -29.38 12.82
CA ILE A 405 -8.60 -28.29 12.49
C ILE A 405 -7.75 -28.68 11.28
N THR A 406 -7.57 -27.75 10.37
CA THR A 406 -6.85 -27.95 9.11
C THR A 406 -5.70 -26.95 8.98
N PHE A 407 -4.49 -27.48 8.84
CA PHE A 407 -3.28 -26.75 8.52
C PHE A 407 -2.99 -26.89 7.03
N LYS A 408 -2.97 -25.79 6.30
CA LYS A 408 -2.79 -25.74 4.86
C LYS A 408 -1.53 -24.97 4.50
N ILE A 409 -0.60 -25.66 3.84
CA ILE A 409 0.64 -25.07 3.32
C ILE A 409 0.56 -25.05 1.80
N THR A 410 0.78 -23.88 1.21
CA THR A 410 0.82 -23.70 -0.23
C THR A 410 2.24 -23.28 -0.61
N LEU A 411 2.90 -24.11 -1.40
CA LEU A 411 4.27 -23.95 -1.88
C LEU A 411 4.29 -23.56 -3.34
#